data_4494c876ca001526d74ba2a9762693e7
#
_entry.id   4494c876ca001526d74ba2a9762693e7
#
_cell.length_a   1.000
_cell.length_b   1.000
_cell.length_c   1.000
_cell.angle_alpha   90.00
_cell.angle_beta   90.00
_cell.angle_gamma   90.00
#
_symmetry.space_group_name_H-M   'P 1'
#
loop_
_entity.id
_entity.type
_entity.pdbx_description
1 polymer ?
#
loop_
_entity_poly.entity_id
_entity_poly.type
_entity_poly.pdbx_seq_one_letter_code
_entity_poly.pdbx_strand_id
1 'polypeptide(L)'
;MDQYEYIATHDTLTCETCAALDGKHFKLKDAQAGVNYPPMHPNDRCTTVEYDPDDALDWYNSGQPMPENMTYEDWYRQQVDAHGPGYVEKERQKSYNQGKDAEQFGRYSERLGADAPADLDAFQEMKYTDPDAWSDLKSFYSYKGRVPEATRADFDLYKKIKGTGIFGTIRVPPEPIDAASLWLNAGHV
;
A
#
# COMPACT_ATOMS: atom_id res chain seq x y z
N MET A 1 -13.69 -36.65 17.68
CA MET A 1 -13.23 -35.34 17.23
C MET A 1 -13.69 -34.28 18.22
N ASP A 2 -12.76 -33.80 19.05
CA ASP A 2 -13.08 -32.86 20.13
C ASP A 2 -12.38 -31.50 19.99
N GLN A 3 -11.46 -31.38 19.06
CA GLN A 3 -10.68 -30.17 18.83
C GLN A 3 -10.54 -29.83 17.34
N TYR A 4 -10.28 -28.56 17.07
CA TYR A 4 -9.95 -28.05 15.75
C TYR A 4 -8.78 -27.07 15.84
N GLU A 5 -8.03 -26.96 14.75
CA GLU A 5 -7.03 -25.94 14.52
C GLU A 5 -7.62 -24.83 13.66
N TYR A 6 -7.38 -23.60 14.03
CA TYR A 6 -7.76 -22.42 13.24
C TYR A 6 -6.71 -22.15 12.18
N ILE A 7 -7.13 -22.03 10.92
CA ILE A 7 -6.26 -21.78 9.77
C ILE A 7 -6.61 -20.42 9.16
N ALA A 8 -5.72 -19.46 9.30
CA ALA A 8 -5.85 -18.17 8.63
C ALA A 8 -5.40 -18.25 7.15
N THR A 9 -5.95 -17.39 6.33
CA THR A 9 -5.44 -17.22 4.96
C THR A 9 -4.11 -16.47 5.02
N HIS A 10 -3.05 -17.02 4.40
CA HIS A 10 -1.73 -16.41 4.38
C HIS A 10 -1.61 -15.43 3.21
N ASP A 11 -2.14 -14.22 3.38
CA ASP A 11 -2.02 -13.13 2.42
C ASP A 11 -2.06 -11.75 3.09
N THR A 12 -1.87 -10.72 2.27
CA THR A 12 -1.80 -9.33 2.74
C THR A 12 -3.13 -8.78 3.25
N LEU A 13 -4.26 -9.45 2.99
CA LEU A 13 -5.61 -9.02 3.42
C LEU A 13 -6.05 -9.64 4.74
N THR A 14 -5.30 -10.61 5.26
CA THR A 14 -5.60 -11.24 6.56
C THR A 14 -5.44 -10.24 7.68
N CYS A 15 -6.51 -10.04 8.47
CA CYS A 15 -6.51 -9.10 9.58
C CYS A 15 -5.71 -9.63 10.78
N GLU A 16 -5.34 -8.72 11.68
CA GLU A 16 -4.54 -9.06 12.88
C GLU A 16 -5.22 -10.09 13.77
N THR A 17 -6.56 -10.04 13.90
CA THR A 17 -7.32 -11.01 14.72
C THR A 17 -7.22 -12.41 14.14
N CYS A 18 -7.42 -12.56 12.83
CA CYS A 18 -7.30 -13.85 12.15
C CYS A 18 -5.86 -14.37 12.17
N ALA A 19 -4.90 -13.50 11.88
CA ALA A 19 -3.47 -13.81 11.95
C ALA A 19 -3.05 -14.33 13.35
N ALA A 20 -3.57 -13.68 14.40
CA ALA A 20 -3.26 -14.08 15.78
C ALA A 20 -3.89 -15.40 16.21
N LEU A 21 -4.88 -15.91 15.48
CA LEU A 21 -5.54 -17.20 15.77
C LEU A 21 -4.92 -18.35 14.98
N ASP A 22 -4.17 -18.07 13.95
CA ASP A 22 -3.58 -19.07 13.07
C ASP A 22 -2.74 -20.11 13.84
N GLY A 23 -2.95 -21.38 13.54
CA GLY A 23 -2.29 -22.49 14.20
C GLY A 23 -2.76 -22.75 15.65
N LYS A 24 -3.77 -22.04 16.16
CA LYS A 24 -4.29 -22.27 17.51
C LYS A 24 -5.35 -23.37 17.54
N HIS A 25 -5.28 -24.18 18.58
CA HIS A 25 -6.20 -25.29 18.80
C HIS A 25 -7.30 -24.91 19.80
N PHE A 26 -8.53 -25.30 19.50
CA PHE A 26 -9.70 -25.04 20.35
C PHE A 26 -10.55 -26.31 20.47
N LYS A 27 -11.26 -26.42 21.58
CA LYS A 27 -12.24 -27.49 21.75
C LYS A 27 -13.50 -27.17 20.94
N LEU A 28 -14.03 -28.13 20.20
CA LEU A 28 -15.22 -27.96 19.39
C LEU A 28 -16.43 -27.45 20.19
N LYS A 29 -16.59 -27.91 21.45
CA LYS A 29 -17.64 -27.45 22.36
C LYS A 29 -17.57 -25.96 22.72
N ASP A 30 -16.38 -25.37 22.60
CA ASP A 30 -16.10 -23.96 22.93
C ASP A 30 -16.05 -23.08 21.65
N ALA A 31 -16.42 -23.64 20.50
CA ALA A 31 -16.42 -22.94 19.22
C ALA A 31 -17.47 -21.83 19.23
N GLN A 32 -17.02 -20.61 18.93
CA GLN A 32 -17.86 -19.42 18.87
C GLN A 32 -17.49 -18.60 17.65
N ALA A 33 -18.42 -18.48 16.69
CA ALA A 33 -18.24 -17.66 15.51
C ALA A 33 -17.95 -16.19 15.89
N GLY A 34 -16.98 -15.59 15.22
CA GLY A 34 -16.53 -14.22 15.52
C GLY A 34 -15.59 -14.10 16.74
N VAL A 35 -15.26 -15.19 17.40
CA VAL A 35 -14.34 -15.21 18.55
C VAL A 35 -13.14 -16.12 18.32
N ASN A 36 -13.39 -17.40 18.02
CA ASN A 36 -12.38 -18.41 17.78
C ASN A 36 -12.74 -19.39 16.64
N TYR A 37 -13.88 -19.17 15.99
CA TYR A 37 -14.38 -20.01 14.89
C TYR A 37 -14.85 -19.11 13.73
N PRO A 38 -14.50 -19.44 12.47
CA PRO A 38 -14.97 -18.68 11.31
C PRO A 38 -16.50 -18.74 11.12
N PRO A 39 -17.12 -17.69 10.54
CA PRO A 39 -16.48 -16.45 10.10
C PRO A 39 -16.21 -15.49 11.26
N MET A 40 -15.02 -14.88 11.28
CA MET A 40 -14.63 -13.89 12.29
C MET A 40 -15.25 -12.52 12.02
N HIS A 41 -15.40 -12.18 10.74
CA HIS A 41 -15.93 -10.90 10.27
C HIS A 41 -16.50 -11.05 8.83
N PRO A 42 -17.22 -10.05 8.30
CA PRO A 42 -17.63 -10.04 6.89
C PRO A 42 -16.41 -10.23 5.96
N ASN A 43 -16.57 -11.09 4.94
CA ASN A 43 -15.52 -11.47 3.98
C ASN A 43 -14.33 -12.23 4.60
N ASP A 44 -14.55 -12.88 5.73
CA ASP A 44 -13.56 -13.82 6.28
C ASP A 44 -13.30 -14.97 5.30
N ARG A 45 -12.02 -15.34 5.15
CA ARG A 45 -11.55 -16.42 4.26
C ARG A 45 -10.81 -17.51 5.03
N CYS A 46 -10.81 -17.39 6.36
CA CYS A 46 -10.21 -18.38 7.25
C CYS A 46 -11.06 -19.63 7.34
N THR A 47 -10.47 -20.73 7.78
CA THR A 47 -11.13 -22.01 7.92
C THR A 47 -10.66 -22.70 9.19
N THR A 48 -11.15 -23.91 9.43
CA THR A 48 -10.67 -24.80 10.50
C THR A 48 -10.41 -26.17 9.92
N VAL A 49 -9.47 -26.88 10.52
CA VAL A 49 -9.23 -28.30 10.28
C VAL A 49 -9.39 -29.07 11.58
N GLU A 50 -9.72 -30.35 11.46
CA GLU A 50 -9.72 -31.26 12.59
C GLU A 50 -8.33 -31.34 13.21
N TYR A 51 -8.29 -31.34 14.54
CA TYR A 51 -7.06 -31.56 15.29
C TYR A 51 -7.26 -32.62 16.34
N ASP A 52 -6.46 -33.69 16.26
CA ASP A 52 -6.38 -34.74 17.28
C ASP A 52 -4.98 -34.75 17.87
N PRO A 53 -4.83 -34.45 19.17
CA PRO A 53 -3.51 -34.47 19.81
C PRO A 53 -2.89 -35.87 19.87
N ASP A 54 -3.70 -36.93 19.84
CA ASP A 54 -3.20 -38.32 19.86
C ASP A 54 -2.59 -38.65 18.48
N ASP A 55 -3.23 -38.24 17.36
CA ASP A 55 -2.69 -38.42 16.03
C ASP A 55 -1.37 -37.64 15.86
N ALA A 56 -1.28 -36.43 16.40
CA ALA A 56 -0.06 -35.62 16.37
C ALA A 56 1.07 -36.30 17.17
N LEU A 57 0.75 -36.89 18.29
CA LEU A 57 1.72 -37.63 19.10
C LEU A 57 2.18 -38.92 18.41
N ASP A 58 1.27 -39.68 17.79
CA ASP A 58 1.57 -40.89 17.02
C ASP A 58 2.46 -40.56 15.81
N TRP A 59 2.19 -39.44 15.12
CA TRP A 59 3.06 -38.95 14.05
C TRP A 59 4.46 -38.64 14.57
N TYR A 60 4.58 -37.92 15.68
CA TYR A 60 5.86 -37.59 16.30
C TYR A 60 6.64 -38.87 16.68
N ASN A 61 5.96 -39.84 17.27
CA ASN A 61 6.56 -41.13 17.69
C ASN A 61 6.94 -42.00 16.48
N SER A 62 6.35 -41.80 15.33
CA SER A 62 6.69 -42.54 14.09
C SER A 62 8.06 -42.21 13.54
N GLY A 63 8.68 -41.13 14.02
CA GLY A 63 9.98 -40.62 13.52
C GLY A 63 9.92 -40.04 12.11
N GLN A 64 8.72 -39.82 11.54
CA GLN A 64 8.57 -39.15 10.27
C GLN A 64 8.79 -37.64 10.47
N PRO A 65 9.34 -36.93 9.43
CA PRO A 65 9.45 -35.48 9.52
C PRO A 65 8.07 -34.85 9.70
N MET A 66 7.93 -33.94 10.68
CA MET A 66 6.70 -33.18 10.85
C MET A 66 6.38 -32.43 9.54
N PRO A 67 5.12 -32.43 9.10
CA PRO A 67 4.71 -31.57 8.01
C PRO A 67 5.10 -30.12 8.30
N GLU A 68 5.68 -29.42 7.33
CA GLU A 68 5.93 -28.00 7.47
C GLU A 68 4.58 -27.27 7.44
N ASN A 69 4.04 -27.01 8.62
CA ASN A 69 2.88 -26.14 8.76
C ASN A 69 3.39 -24.70 8.86
N MET A 70 3.37 -24.01 7.73
CA MET A 70 3.65 -22.58 7.72
C MET A 70 2.54 -21.87 8.47
N THR A 71 2.89 -21.08 9.48
CA THR A 71 1.95 -20.17 10.14
C THR A 71 1.91 -18.82 9.41
N TYR A 72 0.86 -18.02 9.70
CA TYR A 72 0.81 -16.63 9.20
C TYR A 72 2.04 -15.83 9.62
N GLU A 73 2.58 -16.05 10.82
CA GLU A 73 3.79 -15.39 11.29
C GLU A 73 5.02 -15.78 10.45
N ASP A 74 5.16 -17.06 10.08
CA ASP A 74 6.24 -17.53 9.21
C ASP A 74 6.10 -16.96 7.80
N TRP A 75 4.88 -16.95 7.26
CA TRP A 75 4.58 -16.31 5.98
C TRP A 75 4.91 -14.81 6.01
N TYR A 76 4.46 -14.09 7.05
CA TYR A 76 4.74 -12.66 7.21
C TYR A 76 6.25 -12.38 7.26
N ARG A 77 7.00 -13.18 8.02
CA ARG A 77 8.46 -13.09 8.11
C ARG A 77 9.13 -13.30 6.73
N GLN A 78 8.69 -14.30 5.97
CA GLN A 78 9.17 -14.52 4.60
C GLN A 78 8.91 -13.32 3.69
N GLN A 79 7.73 -12.68 3.80
CA GLN A 79 7.45 -11.48 3.02
C GLN A 79 8.37 -10.30 3.41
N VAL A 80 8.60 -10.13 4.70
CA VAL A 80 9.53 -9.09 5.20
C VAL A 80 10.96 -9.37 4.75
N ASP A 81 11.41 -10.60 4.80
CA ASP A 81 12.76 -10.99 4.35
C ASP A 81 12.96 -10.80 2.84
N ALA A 82 11.92 -11.08 2.05
CA ALA A 82 11.97 -10.96 0.60
C ALA A 82 11.82 -9.52 0.08
N HIS A 83 10.99 -8.71 0.73
CA HIS A 83 10.55 -7.40 0.21
C HIS A 83 10.86 -6.22 1.15
N GLY A 84 11.37 -6.51 2.35
CA GLY A 84 11.67 -5.51 3.37
C GLY A 84 10.50 -5.21 4.32
N PRO A 85 10.80 -4.49 5.41
CA PRO A 85 9.81 -4.18 6.44
C PRO A 85 8.69 -3.28 5.91
N GLY A 86 7.45 -3.56 6.36
CA GLY A 86 6.26 -2.78 5.98
C GLY A 86 5.66 -3.15 4.61
N TYR A 87 6.21 -4.15 3.92
CA TYR A 87 5.68 -4.60 2.63
C TYR A 87 4.22 -5.06 2.72
N VAL A 88 3.91 -5.94 3.67
CA VAL A 88 2.57 -6.51 3.84
C VAL A 88 1.53 -5.41 4.13
N GLU A 89 1.87 -4.43 4.96
CA GLU A 89 1.02 -3.31 5.30
C GLU A 89 0.75 -2.40 4.10
N LYS A 90 1.77 -2.15 3.28
CA LYS A 90 1.64 -1.35 2.05
C LYS A 90 0.73 -2.05 1.03
N GLU A 91 0.96 -3.35 0.79
CA GLU A 91 0.13 -4.13 -0.13
C GLU A 91 -1.32 -4.22 0.36
N ARG A 92 -1.53 -4.33 1.66
CA ARG A 92 -2.86 -4.24 2.27
C ARG A 92 -3.52 -2.88 2.00
N GLN A 93 -2.78 -1.78 2.18
CA GLN A 93 -3.28 -0.43 1.90
C GLN A 93 -3.63 -0.23 0.43
N LYS A 94 -2.79 -0.71 -0.51
CA LYS A 94 -3.07 -0.69 -1.95
C LYS A 94 -4.39 -1.40 -2.26
N SER A 95 -4.57 -2.60 -1.72
CA SER A 95 -5.78 -3.40 -1.94
C SER A 95 -7.04 -2.73 -1.39
N TYR A 96 -7.00 -2.23 -0.14
CA TYR A 96 -8.15 -1.55 0.47
C TYR A 96 -8.51 -0.23 -0.22
N ASN A 97 -7.54 0.45 -0.79
CA ASN A 97 -7.75 1.74 -1.43
C ASN A 97 -7.89 1.65 -2.96
N GLN A 98 -7.85 0.46 -3.54
CA GLN A 98 -7.81 0.24 -4.99
C GLN A 98 -8.87 1.07 -5.75
N GLY A 99 -10.13 1.06 -5.30
CA GLY A 99 -11.20 1.81 -5.95
C GLY A 99 -10.99 3.34 -5.87
N LYS A 100 -10.62 3.84 -4.69
CA LYS A 100 -10.34 5.28 -4.48
C LYS A 100 -9.10 5.72 -5.25
N ASP A 101 -8.09 4.87 -5.29
CA ASP A 101 -6.85 5.14 -6.00
C ASP A 101 -7.06 5.13 -7.51
N ALA A 102 -7.88 4.22 -8.03
CA ALA A 102 -8.26 4.21 -9.45
C ALA A 102 -8.98 5.50 -9.86
N GLU A 103 -9.92 5.99 -9.05
CA GLU A 103 -10.58 7.28 -9.30
C GLU A 103 -9.58 8.45 -9.22
N GLN A 104 -8.68 8.42 -8.25
CA GLN A 104 -7.65 9.45 -8.10
C GLN A 104 -6.68 9.42 -9.28
N PHE A 105 -6.20 8.24 -9.66
CA PHE A 105 -5.34 8.04 -10.81
C PHE A 105 -5.98 8.56 -12.10
N GLY A 106 -7.27 8.27 -12.33
CA GLY A 106 -8.01 8.79 -13.49
C GLY A 106 -7.96 10.32 -13.56
N ARG A 107 -8.19 11.03 -12.44
CA ARG A 107 -8.08 12.50 -12.39
C ARG A 107 -6.66 13.00 -12.65
N TYR A 108 -5.64 12.27 -12.18
CA TYR A 108 -4.23 12.62 -12.41
C TYR A 108 -3.85 12.40 -13.86
N SER A 109 -4.23 11.27 -14.45
CA SER A 109 -3.97 10.93 -15.85
C SER A 109 -4.63 11.94 -16.81
N GLU A 110 -5.88 12.32 -16.53
CA GLU A 110 -6.58 13.34 -17.34
C GLU A 110 -5.86 14.70 -17.31
N ARG A 111 -5.38 15.14 -16.16
CA ARG A 111 -4.74 16.47 -16.02
C ARG A 111 -3.28 16.48 -16.46
N LEU A 112 -2.53 15.44 -16.13
CA LEU A 112 -1.09 15.39 -16.36
C LEU A 112 -0.72 14.80 -17.74
N GLY A 113 -1.60 14.02 -18.36
CA GLY A 113 -1.33 13.35 -19.63
C GLY A 113 -0.13 12.42 -19.54
N ALA A 114 0.85 12.61 -20.42
CA ALA A 114 2.06 11.79 -20.47
C ALA A 114 2.97 11.91 -19.23
N ASP A 115 2.76 12.93 -18.39
CA ASP A 115 3.51 13.14 -17.16
C ASP A 115 2.89 12.40 -15.95
N ALA A 116 1.74 11.73 -16.12
CA ALA A 116 1.15 10.88 -15.10
C ALA A 116 1.92 9.55 -14.99
N PRO A 117 1.84 8.84 -13.84
CA PRO A 117 2.29 7.45 -13.76
C PRO A 117 1.68 6.59 -14.86
N ALA A 118 2.41 5.56 -15.31
CA ALA A 118 2.02 4.76 -16.48
C ALA A 118 0.69 4.01 -16.28
N ASP A 119 0.44 3.55 -15.07
CA ASP A 119 -0.74 2.79 -14.70
C ASP A 119 -1.07 2.97 -13.20
N LEU A 120 -2.15 2.32 -12.75
CA LEU A 120 -2.60 2.37 -11.36
C LEU A 120 -1.56 1.79 -10.40
N ASP A 121 -0.87 0.74 -10.78
CA ASP A 121 0.13 0.10 -9.93
C ASP A 121 1.33 1.03 -9.68
N ALA A 122 1.86 1.66 -10.73
CA ALA A 122 2.90 2.67 -10.63
C ALA A 122 2.45 3.89 -9.79
N PHE A 123 1.18 4.29 -9.91
CA PHE A 123 0.61 5.35 -9.10
C PHE A 123 0.53 4.99 -7.62
N GLN A 124 0.06 3.77 -7.30
CA GLN A 124 -0.01 3.27 -5.93
C GLN A 124 1.39 3.05 -5.35
N GLU A 125 2.33 2.50 -6.13
CA GLU A 125 3.70 2.32 -5.70
C GLU A 125 4.32 3.66 -5.28
N MET A 126 4.24 4.67 -6.13
CA MET A 126 4.69 6.02 -5.80
C MET A 126 4.00 6.57 -4.54
N LYS A 127 2.68 6.40 -4.43
CA LYS A 127 1.87 6.94 -3.34
C LYS A 127 2.22 6.35 -1.97
N TYR A 128 2.52 5.05 -1.91
CA TYR A 128 2.70 4.32 -0.66
C TYR A 128 4.17 4.02 -0.31
N THR A 129 5.10 4.15 -1.28
CA THR A 129 6.52 3.81 -1.07
C THR A 129 7.48 4.97 -1.23
N ASP A 130 7.12 6.01 -2.00
CA ASP A 130 7.99 7.15 -2.27
C ASP A 130 7.30 8.49 -1.89
N PRO A 131 7.44 8.93 -0.62
CA PRO A 131 6.83 10.17 -0.15
C PRO A 131 7.28 11.41 -0.92
N ASP A 132 8.52 11.44 -1.39
CA ASP A 132 9.09 12.58 -2.10
C ASP A 132 8.53 12.66 -3.52
N ALA A 133 8.54 11.55 -4.26
CA ALA A 133 7.93 11.47 -5.58
C ALA A 133 6.43 11.74 -5.51
N TRP A 134 5.73 11.22 -4.50
CA TRP A 134 4.32 11.48 -4.29
C TRP A 134 4.03 12.96 -3.99
N SER A 135 4.86 13.61 -3.16
CA SER A 135 4.75 15.04 -2.86
C SER A 135 4.98 15.89 -4.09
N ASP A 136 5.97 15.52 -4.91
CA ASP A 136 6.30 16.19 -6.16
C ASP A 136 5.17 16.06 -7.19
N LEU A 137 4.62 14.87 -7.38
CA LEU A 137 3.47 14.61 -8.26
C LEU A 137 2.24 15.44 -7.86
N LYS A 138 1.91 15.49 -6.56
CA LYS A 138 0.82 16.33 -6.04
C LYS A 138 1.03 17.81 -6.32
N SER A 139 2.27 18.27 -6.15
CA SER A 139 2.65 19.66 -6.38
C SER A 139 2.53 20.03 -7.86
N PHE A 140 2.98 19.14 -8.74
CA PHE A 140 2.85 19.32 -10.18
C PHE A 140 1.38 19.28 -10.64
N TYR A 141 0.59 18.35 -10.13
CA TYR A 141 -0.85 18.29 -10.38
C TYR A 141 -1.55 19.60 -10.00
N SER A 142 -1.19 20.17 -8.84
CA SER A 142 -1.73 21.44 -8.36
C SER A 142 -1.26 22.63 -9.21
N TYR A 143 0.00 22.60 -9.66
CA TYR A 143 0.56 23.62 -10.54
C TYR A 143 -0.14 23.63 -11.91
N LYS A 144 -0.27 22.45 -12.53
CA LYS A 144 -0.94 22.29 -13.83
C LYS A 144 -2.45 22.63 -13.76
N GLY A 145 -3.07 22.51 -12.59
CA GLY A 145 -4.44 22.98 -12.36
C GLY A 145 -4.59 24.51 -12.42
N ARG A 146 -3.51 25.25 -12.18
CA ARG A 146 -3.48 26.74 -12.28
C ARG A 146 -2.95 27.22 -13.63
N VAL A 147 -2.07 26.45 -14.24
CA VAL A 147 -1.44 26.72 -15.53
C VAL A 147 -1.60 25.47 -16.41
N PRO A 148 -2.74 25.29 -17.09
CA PRO A 148 -3.06 24.03 -17.79
C PRO A 148 -2.05 23.64 -18.87
N GLU A 149 -1.49 24.62 -19.58
CA GLU A 149 -0.50 24.41 -20.65
C GLU A 149 0.92 24.17 -20.15
N ALA A 150 1.15 24.24 -18.82
CA ALA A 150 2.48 24.07 -18.25
C ALA A 150 3.02 22.67 -18.52
N THR A 151 4.29 22.61 -18.86
CA THR A 151 5.07 21.38 -18.99
C THR A 151 5.75 21.00 -17.67
N ARG A 152 6.31 19.81 -17.62
CA ARG A 152 7.15 19.39 -16.49
C ARG A 152 8.37 20.30 -16.31
N ALA A 153 8.97 20.74 -17.42
CA ALA A 153 10.11 21.65 -17.40
C ALA A 153 9.76 23.02 -16.79
N ASP A 154 8.58 23.56 -17.08
CA ASP A 154 8.09 24.80 -16.47
C ASP A 154 7.91 24.67 -14.96
N PHE A 155 7.38 23.54 -14.50
CA PHE A 155 7.25 23.27 -13.08
C PHE A 155 8.59 23.13 -12.37
N ASP A 156 9.56 22.46 -12.97
CA ASP A 156 10.91 22.31 -12.41
C ASP A 156 11.64 23.66 -12.33
N LEU A 157 11.46 24.50 -13.32
CA LEU A 157 11.94 25.89 -13.29
C LEU A 157 11.27 26.70 -12.17
N TYR A 158 9.93 26.60 -12.06
CA TYR A 158 9.16 27.23 -10.97
C TYR A 158 9.67 26.81 -9.56
N LYS A 159 9.94 25.50 -9.36
CA LYS A 159 10.51 25.04 -8.08
C LYS A 159 11.87 25.66 -7.78
N LYS A 160 12.76 25.72 -8.77
CA LYS A 160 14.09 26.34 -8.63
C LYS A 160 13.97 27.80 -8.22
N ILE A 161 13.14 28.56 -8.92
CA ILE A 161 12.94 29.99 -8.66
C ILE A 161 12.35 30.22 -7.25
N LYS A 162 11.33 29.42 -6.89
CA LYS A 162 10.72 29.50 -5.57
C LYS A 162 11.70 29.17 -4.45
N GLY A 163 12.62 28.22 -4.66
CA GLY A 163 13.65 27.81 -3.71
C GLY A 163 14.73 28.88 -3.46
N THR A 164 14.92 29.82 -4.40
CA THR A 164 15.92 30.90 -4.24
C THR A 164 15.45 32.05 -3.35
N GLY A 165 14.19 32.06 -2.91
CA GLY A 165 13.62 33.15 -2.11
C GLY A 165 13.47 34.51 -2.82
N ILE A 166 13.81 34.59 -4.11
CA ILE A 166 13.76 35.82 -4.91
C ILE A 166 12.32 36.33 -5.07
N PHE A 167 11.34 35.44 -4.91
CA PHE A 167 9.92 35.75 -5.10
C PHE A 167 9.08 35.51 -3.83
N GLY A 168 9.40 36.22 -2.75
CA GLY A 168 8.60 36.15 -1.50
C GLY A 168 7.11 36.52 -1.65
N THR A 169 6.66 37.01 -2.83
CA THR A 169 5.29 37.50 -3.06
C THR A 169 4.78 37.42 -4.50
N ILE A 170 5.40 36.66 -5.39
CA ILE A 170 4.88 36.56 -6.76
C ILE A 170 3.71 35.58 -6.78
N ARG A 171 2.50 36.12 -7.07
CA ARG A 171 1.39 35.32 -7.56
C ARG A 171 1.88 34.61 -8.83
N VAL A 172 1.71 33.28 -8.90
CA VAL A 172 2.01 32.51 -10.13
C VAL A 172 1.41 33.24 -11.31
N PRO A 173 2.19 33.62 -12.32
CA PRO A 173 1.62 34.23 -13.51
C PRO A 173 0.59 33.29 -14.13
N PRO A 174 -0.48 33.81 -14.69
CA PRO A 174 -1.49 32.98 -15.35
C PRO A 174 -0.98 32.33 -16.65
N GLU A 175 0.23 32.65 -17.09
CA GLU A 175 0.83 32.15 -18.32
C GLU A 175 2.08 31.29 -18.03
N PRO A 176 2.44 30.34 -18.93
CA PRO A 176 3.65 29.56 -18.84
C PRO A 176 4.87 30.50 -18.71
N ILE A 177 5.76 30.16 -17.76
CA ILE A 177 7.01 30.90 -17.59
C ILE A 177 7.96 30.43 -18.68
N ASP A 178 8.16 31.20 -19.73
CA ASP A 178 9.23 30.95 -20.67
C ASP A 178 10.54 31.66 -20.25
N ALA A 179 11.65 31.21 -20.81
CA ALA A 179 12.96 31.78 -20.50
C ALA A 179 13.08 33.28 -20.89
N ALA A 180 12.28 33.77 -21.85
CA ALA A 180 12.26 35.15 -22.26
C ALA A 180 11.54 36.04 -21.24
N SER A 181 10.46 35.54 -20.64
CA SER A 181 9.72 36.25 -19.58
C SER A 181 10.53 36.50 -18.33
N LEU A 182 11.50 35.64 -18.01
CA LEU A 182 12.40 35.80 -16.87
C LEU A 182 13.41 36.95 -17.06
N TRP A 183 13.87 37.17 -18.28
CA TRP A 183 14.83 38.24 -18.60
C TRP A 183 14.19 39.64 -18.53
N LEU A 184 12.92 39.77 -18.85
CA LEU A 184 12.20 41.05 -18.82
C LEU A 184 11.83 41.49 -17.40
N ASN A 185 11.70 40.52 -16.44
CA ASN A 185 11.37 40.82 -15.05
C ASN A 185 12.60 40.92 -14.12
N ALA A 186 13.79 40.53 -14.58
CA ALA A 186 15.06 40.83 -13.90
C ALA A 186 15.45 42.27 -14.24
N GLY A 187 14.62 43.22 -13.81
CA GLY A 187 14.77 44.65 -14.09
C GLY A 187 16.20 45.13 -13.80
N HIS A 188 16.73 45.85 -14.75
CA HIS A 188 17.86 46.71 -14.56
C HIS A 188 17.59 47.65 -13.39
N VAL A 189 18.33 47.43 -12.29
CA VAL A 189 18.67 48.48 -11.36
C VAL A 189 20.13 48.78 -11.52
#